data_0d3b0de77ff48ba30f91d225d9cc1f90
#
_entry.id   0d3b0de77ff48ba30f91d225d9cc1f90
#
_cell.length_a   1.000
_cell.length_b   1.000
_cell.length_c   1.000
_cell.angle_alpha   90.00
_cell.angle_beta   90.00
_cell.angle_gamma   90.00
#
_symmetry.space_group_name_H-M   'P 1'
#
loop_
_entity.id
_entity.type
_entity.pdbx_description
1 polymer ?
#
loop_
_entity_poly.entity_id
_entity_poly.type
_entity_poly.pdbx_seq_one_letter_code
_entity_poly.pdbx_strand_id
1 'polypeptide(L)'
;MENSPFLTSEKIVCSNHLLSRAKKLKKPNVVIANAGSVLPMLAALEATKIGIMTPIFVGDIKAIEKEADDLNWDITNFEIIAAKGEHESAKVAAKVCGCAHGDILMKGDLHSDIFMKATLTKESGLRTGRRLVHSFFITHPSDRRPLLISDAAVNIKPNLVTRKEATRFAVETLHILGNSRPKVAFLSATE
;
A
#
# COMPACT_ATOMS: atom_id res chain seq x y z
N MET A 1 -31.04 4.26 -15.89
CA MET A 1 -30.04 4.32 -14.79
C MET A 1 -28.81 4.91 -15.42
N GLU A 2 -28.52 6.16 -15.10
CA GLU A 2 -27.30 6.82 -15.58
C GLU A 2 -26.09 6.04 -15.04
N ASN A 3 -25.18 5.69 -15.95
CA ASN A 3 -23.92 5.01 -15.59
C ASN A 3 -23.14 5.89 -14.63
N SER A 4 -23.16 5.53 -13.34
CA SER A 4 -22.29 6.17 -12.37
C SER A 4 -20.84 6.00 -12.83
N PRO A 5 -20.07 7.09 -13.00
CA PRO A 5 -18.67 6.98 -13.44
C PRO A 5 -17.78 6.18 -12.48
N PHE A 6 -18.28 5.87 -11.29
CA PHE A 6 -17.60 5.01 -10.29
C PHE A 6 -17.95 3.52 -10.41
N LEU A 7 -18.86 3.14 -11.30
CA LEU A 7 -19.33 1.77 -11.52
C LEU A 7 -19.09 1.32 -12.98
N THR A 8 -18.05 1.81 -13.62
CA THR A 8 -17.70 1.37 -14.95
C THR A 8 -17.14 -0.05 -14.92
N SER A 9 -17.54 -0.89 -15.86
CA SER A 9 -16.97 -2.21 -16.10
C SER A 9 -15.58 -2.15 -16.77
N GLU A 10 -15.04 -0.96 -16.98
CA GLU A 10 -13.73 -0.78 -17.58
C GLU A 10 -12.63 -1.20 -16.59
N LYS A 11 -11.62 -1.86 -17.12
CA LYS A 11 -10.45 -2.26 -16.34
C LYS A 11 -9.85 -1.04 -15.65
N ILE A 12 -9.74 -1.10 -14.31
CA ILE A 12 -9.12 -0.04 -13.52
C ILE A 12 -7.66 0.09 -13.97
N VAL A 13 -7.30 1.24 -14.50
CA VAL A 13 -5.95 1.50 -14.98
C VAL A 13 -5.33 2.60 -14.12
N CYS A 14 -4.13 2.34 -13.62
CA CYS A 14 -3.37 3.37 -12.92
C CYS A 14 -3.05 4.53 -13.87
N SER A 15 -3.09 5.76 -13.34
CA SER A 15 -2.76 6.97 -14.12
C SER A 15 -1.38 6.85 -14.78
N ASN A 16 -1.33 7.01 -16.10
CA ASN A 16 -0.08 6.99 -16.87
C ASN A 16 0.95 7.99 -16.37
N HIS A 17 0.49 9.14 -15.85
CA HIS A 17 1.36 10.14 -15.25
C HIS A 17 2.05 9.62 -13.99
N LEU A 18 1.33 8.93 -13.10
CA LEU A 18 1.91 8.33 -11.88
C LEU A 18 2.87 7.20 -12.23
N LEU A 19 2.49 6.32 -13.15
CA LEU A 19 3.36 5.24 -13.63
C LEU A 19 4.66 5.77 -14.24
N SER A 20 4.55 6.80 -15.08
CA SER A 20 5.73 7.42 -15.71
C SER A 20 6.67 8.07 -14.68
N ARG A 21 6.13 8.62 -13.61
CA ARG A 21 6.93 9.17 -12.50
C ARG A 21 7.58 8.06 -11.69
N ALA A 22 6.81 7.01 -11.31
CA ALA A 22 7.33 5.88 -10.56
C ALA A 22 8.49 5.19 -11.27
N LYS A 23 8.38 5.00 -12.59
CA LYS A 23 9.43 4.39 -13.42
C LYS A 23 10.75 5.19 -13.47
N LYS A 24 10.73 6.48 -13.16
CA LYS A 24 11.94 7.34 -13.12
C LYS A 24 12.64 7.30 -11.77
N LEU A 25 12.02 6.74 -10.76
CA LEU A 25 12.58 6.64 -9.41
C LEU A 25 13.33 5.30 -9.23
N LYS A 26 14.18 5.25 -8.20
CA LYS A 26 14.76 3.98 -7.76
C LYS A 26 13.62 3.02 -7.40
N LYS A 27 13.71 1.79 -7.89
CA LYS A 27 12.73 0.73 -7.54
C LYS A 27 12.82 0.45 -6.04
N PRO A 28 11.69 0.55 -5.31
CA PRO A 28 11.65 0.16 -3.90
C PRO A 28 11.65 -1.35 -3.74
N ASN A 29 12.24 -1.82 -2.65
CA ASN A 29 12.02 -3.17 -2.15
C ASN A 29 10.68 -3.22 -1.43
N VAL A 30 9.74 -4.01 -1.93
CA VAL A 30 8.39 -4.14 -1.36
C VAL A 30 8.25 -5.47 -0.63
N VAL A 31 8.12 -5.41 0.68
CA VAL A 31 7.95 -6.60 1.53
C VAL A 31 6.48 -6.98 1.58
N ILE A 32 6.14 -8.16 1.08
CA ILE A 32 4.76 -8.64 0.98
C ILE A 32 4.50 -9.61 2.14
N ALA A 33 3.70 -9.16 3.10
CA ALA A 33 3.35 -9.94 4.29
C ALA A 33 2.32 -11.02 3.96
N ASN A 34 2.62 -12.27 4.23
CA ASN A 34 1.80 -13.43 3.90
C ASN A 34 1.47 -13.50 2.40
N ALA A 35 2.52 -13.56 1.60
CA ALA A 35 2.45 -13.89 0.18
C ALA A 35 2.03 -15.37 -0.01
N GLY A 36 1.88 -15.82 -1.25
CA GLY A 36 1.52 -17.22 -1.55
C GLY A 36 0.03 -17.44 -1.72
N SER A 37 -0.70 -16.38 -2.05
CA SER A 37 -2.06 -16.46 -2.60
C SER A 37 -2.17 -15.66 -3.89
N VAL A 38 -3.20 -15.94 -4.67
CA VAL A 38 -3.37 -15.43 -6.04
C VAL A 38 -3.26 -13.90 -6.13
N LEU A 39 -4.02 -13.16 -5.31
CA LEU A 39 -4.10 -11.71 -5.46
C LEU A 39 -2.79 -10.97 -5.16
N PRO A 40 -2.10 -11.19 -4.02
CA PRO A 40 -0.83 -10.51 -3.77
C PRO A 40 0.27 -10.94 -4.74
N MET A 41 0.30 -12.21 -5.17
CA MET A 41 1.29 -12.69 -6.15
C MET A 41 1.05 -12.09 -7.53
N LEU A 42 -0.20 -12.01 -7.99
CA LEU A 42 -0.53 -11.38 -9.26
C LEU A 42 -0.20 -9.87 -9.25
N ALA A 43 -0.54 -9.16 -8.17
CA ALA A 43 -0.22 -7.75 -8.01
C ALA A 43 1.30 -7.50 -8.00
N ALA A 44 2.06 -8.37 -7.34
CA ALA A 44 3.52 -8.31 -7.33
C ALA A 44 4.12 -8.58 -8.71
N LEU A 45 3.62 -9.59 -9.42
CA LEU A 45 4.04 -9.90 -10.79
C LEU A 45 3.82 -8.70 -11.71
N GLU A 46 2.61 -8.13 -11.72
CA GLU A 46 2.28 -6.98 -12.57
C GLU A 46 3.18 -5.78 -12.25
N ALA A 47 3.34 -5.42 -10.98
CA ALA A 47 4.18 -4.30 -10.57
C ALA A 47 5.67 -4.52 -10.89
N THR A 48 6.15 -5.75 -10.78
CA THR A 48 7.52 -6.13 -11.15
C THR A 48 7.72 -6.05 -12.66
N LYS A 49 6.77 -6.58 -13.46
CA LYS A 49 6.82 -6.52 -14.93
C LYS A 49 6.86 -5.08 -15.46
N ILE A 50 6.09 -4.18 -14.88
CA ILE A 50 6.12 -2.76 -15.27
C ILE A 50 7.30 -1.98 -14.69
N GLY A 51 8.10 -2.61 -13.82
CA GLY A 51 9.37 -2.08 -13.34
C GLY A 51 9.29 -1.07 -12.22
N ILE A 52 8.25 -1.10 -11.38
CA ILE A 52 8.05 -0.14 -10.29
C ILE A 52 8.37 -0.69 -8.89
N MET A 53 8.69 -1.97 -8.76
CA MET A 53 9.09 -2.59 -7.48
C MET A 53 10.03 -3.77 -7.67
N THR A 54 10.71 -4.15 -6.58
CA THR A 54 11.38 -5.43 -6.38
C THR A 54 10.70 -6.12 -5.19
N PRO A 55 10.08 -7.30 -5.35
CA PRO A 55 9.39 -7.97 -4.25
C PRO A 55 10.36 -8.66 -3.30
N ILE A 56 10.00 -8.67 -2.01
CA ILE A 56 10.51 -9.57 -0.98
C ILE A 56 9.30 -10.31 -0.43
N PHE A 57 9.25 -11.62 -0.62
CA PHE A 57 8.11 -12.42 -0.20
C PHE A 57 8.29 -12.91 1.24
N VAL A 58 7.26 -12.77 2.07
CA VAL A 58 7.25 -13.32 3.43
C VAL A 58 6.03 -14.21 3.57
N GLY A 59 6.23 -15.49 3.92
CA GLY A 59 5.14 -16.45 4.09
C GLY A 59 5.56 -17.90 3.97
N ASP A 60 4.62 -18.77 3.65
CA ASP A 60 4.89 -20.18 3.39
C ASP A 60 5.58 -20.33 2.02
N ILE A 61 6.82 -20.85 2.05
CA ILE A 61 7.65 -20.96 0.83
C ILE A 61 6.95 -21.80 -0.22
N LYS A 62 6.35 -22.94 0.16
CA LYS A 62 5.70 -23.84 -0.79
C LYS A 62 4.47 -23.19 -1.45
N ALA A 63 3.72 -22.41 -0.69
CA ALA A 63 2.59 -21.68 -1.24
C ALA A 63 3.04 -20.58 -2.20
N ILE A 64 4.11 -19.86 -1.86
CA ILE A 64 4.70 -18.81 -2.71
C ILE A 64 5.22 -19.40 -4.02
N GLU A 65 6.00 -20.49 -3.96
CA GLU A 65 6.53 -21.19 -5.12
C GLU A 65 5.40 -21.73 -6.02
N LYS A 66 4.39 -22.37 -5.41
CA LYS A 66 3.23 -22.89 -6.15
C LYS A 66 2.50 -21.79 -6.91
N GLU A 67 2.19 -20.67 -6.26
CA GLU A 67 1.51 -19.56 -6.93
C GLU A 67 2.36 -18.89 -8.00
N ALA A 68 3.69 -18.87 -7.84
CA ALA A 68 4.60 -18.39 -8.85
C ALA A 68 4.60 -19.32 -10.10
N ASP A 69 4.60 -20.63 -9.88
CA ASP A 69 4.49 -21.64 -10.94
C ASP A 69 3.16 -21.51 -11.68
N ASP A 70 2.04 -21.39 -10.94
CA ASP A 70 0.71 -21.20 -11.51
C ASP A 70 0.61 -19.91 -12.37
N LEU A 71 1.38 -18.88 -12.02
CA LEU A 71 1.50 -17.62 -12.77
C LEU A 71 2.58 -17.66 -13.87
N ASN A 72 3.29 -18.76 -14.04
CA ASN A 72 4.47 -18.87 -14.93
C ASN A 72 5.51 -17.76 -14.64
N TRP A 73 5.78 -17.51 -13.38
CA TRP A 73 6.69 -16.46 -12.92
C TRP A 73 7.93 -17.05 -12.27
N ASP A 74 9.09 -16.90 -12.90
CA ASP A 74 10.38 -17.22 -12.27
C ASP A 74 10.69 -16.20 -11.15
N ILE A 75 10.70 -16.69 -9.92
CA ILE A 75 10.98 -15.91 -8.71
C ILE A 75 12.33 -16.22 -8.07
N THR A 76 13.18 -16.99 -8.73
CA THR A 76 14.50 -17.44 -8.21
C THR A 76 15.44 -16.28 -7.85
N ASN A 77 15.27 -15.13 -8.49
CA ASN A 77 16.06 -13.91 -8.24
C ASN A 77 15.50 -13.02 -7.13
N PHE A 78 14.40 -13.41 -6.48
CA PHE A 78 13.79 -12.62 -5.42
C PHE A 78 13.95 -13.29 -4.06
N GLU A 79 14.03 -12.47 -3.04
CA GLU A 79 14.16 -12.95 -1.67
C GLU A 79 12.83 -13.52 -1.15
N ILE A 80 12.90 -14.71 -0.55
CA ILE A 80 11.77 -15.36 0.12
C ILE A 80 12.15 -15.60 1.57
N ILE A 81 11.37 -15.10 2.50
CA ILE A 81 11.56 -15.24 3.93
C ILE A 81 10.46 -16.15 4.49
N ALA A 82 10.84 -17.28 5.03
CA ALA A 82 9.90 -18.25 5.58
C ALA A 82 9.15 -17.69 6.81
N ALA A 83 7.84 -17.84 6.82
CA ALA A 83 6.99 -17.54 7.97
C ALA A 83 5.70 -18.38 7.91
N LYS A 84 5.15 -18.78 9.07
CA LYS A 84 3.96 -19.62 9.15
C LYS A 84 2.73 -18.83 9.58
N GLY A 85 1.74 -18.79 8.68
CA GLY A 85 0.46 -18.13 8.93
C GLY A 85 0.56 -16.61 9.06
N GLU A 86 -0.56 -15.97 9.24
CA GLU A 86 -0.73 -14.54 9.17
C GLU A 86 0.09 -13.76 10.23
N HIS A 87 0.06 -14.25 11.47
CA HIS A 87 0.70 -13.54 12.60
C HIS A 87 2.21 -13.47 12.47
N GLU A 88 2.86 -14.59 12.14
CA GLU A 88 4.30 -14.61 11.97
C GLU A 88 4.70 -13.85 10.71
N SER A 89 4.00 -14.05 9.60
CA SER A 89 4.27 -13.35 8.34
C SER A 89 4.17 -11.83 8.51
N ALA A 90 3.13 -11.33 9.20
CA ALA A 90 2.99 -9.91 9.48
C ALA A 90 4.13 -9.37 10.35
N LYS A 91 4.51 -10.10 11.40
CA LYS A 91 5.59 -9.72 12.33
C LYS A 91 6.95 -9.68 11.63
N VAL A 92 7.27 -10.73 10.87
CA VAL A 92 8.53 -10.82 10.11
C VAL A 92 8.61 -9.71 9.07
N ALA A 93 7.56 -9.54 8.26
CA ALA A 93 7.52 -8.52 7.23
C ALA A 93 7.67 -7.09 7.80
N ALA A 94 6.96 -6.78 8.90
CA ALA A 94 7.10 -5.50 9.57
C ALA A 94 8.53 -5.25 10.07
N LYS A 95 9.19 -6.28 10.64
CA LYS A 95 10.57 -6.20 11.11
C LYS A 95 11.57 -5.99 9.98
N VAL A 96 11.38 -6.66 8.84
CA VAL A 96 12.22 -6.50 7.64
C VAL A 96 12.21 -5.03 7.16
N CYS A 97 11.02 -4.42 7.10
CA CYS A 97 10.91 -2.99 6.79
C CYS A 97 11.50 -2.10 7.89
N GLY A 98 11.29 -2.45 9.17
CA GLY A 98 11.84 -1.68 10.28
C GLY A 98 13.36 -1.69 10.38
N CYS A 99 14.02 -2.70 9.82
CA CYS A 99 15.48 -2.77 9.68
C CYS A 99 15.99 -2.12 8.38
N ALA A 100 15.15 -1.38 7.66
CA ALA A 100 15.46 -0.72 6.39
C ALA A 100 15.94 -1.68 5.27
N HIS A 101 15.60 -2.97 5.36
CA HIS A 101 15.83 -3.94 4.29
C HIS A 101 14.71 -3.90 3.24
N GLY A 102 13.51 -3.45 3.62
CA GLY A 102 12.40 -3.14 2.74
C GLY A 102 11.98 -1.67 2.85
N ASP A 103 11.60 -1.09 1.73
CA ASP A 103 11.18 0.31 1.63
C ASP A 103 9.67 0.49 1.84
N ILE A 104 8.89 -0.53 1.46
CA ILE A 104 7.43 -0.53 1.52
C ILE A 104 6.95 -1.84 2.13
N LEU A 105 6.05 -1.76 3.09
CA LEU A 105 5.36 -2.92 3.65
C LEU A 105 3.99 -3.07 2.98
N MET A 106 3.81 -4.13 2.22
CA MET A 106 2.57 -4.45 1.51
C MET A 106 1.82 -5.56 2.25
N LYS A 107 0.53 -5.35 2.45
CA LYS A 107 -0.37 -6.38 2.96
C LYS A 107 -0.65 -7.41 1.85
N GLY A 108 -0.35 -8.67 2.12
CA GLY A 108 -0.77 -9.81 1.30
C GLY A 108 -2.10 -10.40 1.78
N ASP A 109 -2.17 -11.71 1.85
CA ASP A 109 -3.39 -12.45 2.25
C ASP A 109 -3.43 -12.68 3.76
N LEU A 110 -3.78 -11.66 4.51
CA LEU A 110 -3.94 -11.71 5.96
C LEU A 110 -4.97 -10.68 6.43
N HIS A 111 -5.48 -10.84 7.64
CA HIS A 111 -6.42 -9.91 8.24
C HIS A 111 -5.78 -8.56 8.53
N SER A 112 -6.53 -7.48 8.28
CA SER A 112 -6.00 -6.11 8.39
C SER A 112 -5.64 -5.72 9.82
N ASP A 113 -6.34 -6.22 10.82
CA ASP A 113 -6.04 -6.00 12.24
C ASP A 113 -4.72 -6.67 12.66
N ILE A 114 -4.43 -7.88 12.17
CA ILE A 114 -3.16 -8.58 12.37
C ILE A 114 -2.02 -7.77 11.74
N PHE A 115 -2.19 -7.33 10.49
CA PHE A 115 -1.21 -6.51 9.79
C PHE A 115 -0.93 -5.20 10.52
N MET A 116 -1.98 -4.46 10.91
CA MET A 116 -1.86 -3.20 11.63
C MET A 116 -1.23 -3.37 13.00
N LYS A 117 -1.62 -4.42 13.74
CA LYS A 117 -1.05 -4.73 15.05
C LYS A 117 0.45 -5.01 14.94
N ALA A 118 0.87 -5.84 13.99
CA ALA A 118 2.29 -6.14 13.77
C ALA A 118 3.09 -4.88 13.41
N THR A 119 2.56 -4.04 12.52
CA THR A 119 3.19 -2.79 12.08
C THR A 119 3.39 -1.79 13.23
N LEU A 120 2.45 -1.73 14.16
CA LEU A 120 2.44 -0.76 15.25
C LEU A 120 3.14 -1.22 16.54
N THR A 121 3.71 -2.41 16.58
CA THR A 121 4.53 -2.85 17.75
C THR A 121 5.84 -2.05 17.82
N LYS A 122 6.44 -2.00 19.00
CA LYS A 122 7.77 -1.39 19.15
C LYS A 122 8.85 -2.22 18.43
N GLU A 123 8.69 -3.53 18.46
CA GLU A 123 9.59 -4.52 17.89
C GLU A 123 9.64 -4.46 16.36
N SER A 124 8.62 -3.91 15.72
CA SER A 124 8.63 -3.71 14.27
C SER A 124 9.70 -2.72 13.79
N GLY A 125 10.07 -1.75 14.64
CA GLY A 125 10.97 -0.65 14.25
C GLY A 125 10.33 0.42 13.35
N LEU A 126 9.05 0.26 12.99
CA LEU A 126 8.36 1.18 12.06
C LEU A 126 7.72 2.38 12.75
N ARG A 127 7.62 2.37 14.08
CA ARG A 127 7.00 3.48 14.80
C ARG A 127 7.87 4.72 14.75
N THR A 128 7.25 5.82 14.34
CA THR A 128 7.80 7.17 14.43
C THR A 128 7.08 7.96 15.52
N GLY A 129 7.51 9.18 15.81
CA GLY A 129 6.77 10.09 16.68
C GLY A 129 5.48 10.63 16.05
N ARG A 130 5.23 10.32 14.78
CA ARG A 130 4.06 10.78 14.03
C ARG A 130 2.90 9.79 14.15
N ARG A 131 1.69 10.28 13.94
CA ARG A 131 0.49 9.47 13.98
C ARG A 131 0.30 8.71 12.66
N LEU A 132 -0.15 7.46 12.74
CA LEU A 132 -0.56 6.72 11.55
C LEU A 132 -1.89 7.26 11.05
N VAL A 133 -1.99 7.49 9.75
CA VAL A 133 -3.21 7.92 9.06
C VAL A 133 -3.42 7.09 7.81
N HIS A 134 -4.66 6.92 7.40
CA HIS A 134 -5.03 6.23 6.18
C HIS A 134 -5.50 7.22 5.11
N SER A 135 -5.07 7.00 3.87
CA SER A 135 -5.47 7.87 2.76
C SER A 135 -5.85 7.05 1.54
N PHE A 136 -6.98 7.39 0.93
CA PHE A 136 -7.33 6.95 -0.41
C PHE A 136 -6.97 8.03 -1.42
N PHE A 137 -6.17 7.64 -2.41
CA PHE A 137 -5.91 8.48 -3.57
C PHE A 137 -6.79 8.00 -4.72
N ILE A 138 -7.70 8.85 -5.16
CA ILE A 138 -8.72 8.54 -6.16
C ILE A 138 -8.46 9.37 -7.41
N THR A 139 -8.44 8.74 -8.57
CA THR A 139 -8.41 9.41 -9.87
C THR A 139 -9.70 9.10 -10.61
N HIS A 140 -10.29 10.12 -11.24
CA HIS A 140 -11.46 9.94 -12.09
C HIS A 140 -11.02 9.77 -13.55
N PRO A 141 -11.59 8.84 -14.33
CA PRO A 141 -11.20 8.62 -15.72
C PRO A 141 -11.30 9.86 -16.61
N SER A 142 -12.33 10.67 -16.41
CA SER A 142 -12.59 11.90 -17.19
C SER A 142 -12.08 13.19 -16.54
N ASP A 143 -11.68 13.16 -15.26
CA ASP A 143 -11.17 14.33 -14.52
C ASP A 143 -9.74 14.05 -14.05
N ARG A 144 -8.80 14.84 -14.56
CA ARG A 144 -7.38 14.72 -14.20
C ARG A 144 -7.05 15.22 -12.79
N ARG A 145 -8.04 15.77 -12.08
CA ARG A 145 -7.84 16.27 -10.71
C ARG A 145 -7.91 15.09 -9.72
N PRO A 146 -6.82 14.81 -9.01
CA PRO A 146 -6.86 13.77 -8.00
C PRO A 146 -7.66 14.23 -6.78
N LEU A 147 -8.37 13.29 -6.16
CA LEU A 147 -8.99 13.46 -4.85
C LEU A 147 -8.25 12.57 -3.85
N LEU A 148 -7.83 13.16 -2.72
CA LEU A 148 -7.28 12.40 -1.61
C LEU A 148 -8.22 12.52 -0.41
N ILE A 149 -8.69 11.37 0.08
CA ILE A 149 -9.57 11.27 1.25
C ILE A 149 -8.75 10.76 2.42
N SER A 150 -8.71 11.49 3.53
CA SER A 150 -8.00 11.18 4.76
C SER A 150 -8.72 11.80 5.98
N ASP A 151 -8.71 11.23 7.18
CA ASP A 151 -8.34 9.88 7.52
C ASP A 151 -9.53 8.96 7.25
N ALA A 152 -9.32 7.93 6.46
CA ALA A 152 -10.45 7.15 5.97
C ALA A 152 -10.83 5.96 6.87
N ALA A 153 -9.88 5.39 7.65
CA ALA A 153 -10.15 4.13 8.32
C ALA A 153 -9.41 3.89 9.65
N VAL A 154 -8.42 4.69 10.02
CA VAL A 154 -7.55 4.40 11.18
C VAL A 154 -8.00 5.13 12.44
N ASN A 155 -8.35 6.41 12.33
CA ASN A 155 -8.72 7.23 13.48
C ASN A 155 -10.24 7.49 13.51
N ILE A 156 -10.99 6.67 14.24
CA ILE A 156 -12.47 6.67 14.25
C ILE A 156 -13.04 7.98 14.83
N LYS A 157 -12.42 8.51 15.89
CA LYS A 157 -12.82 9.78 16.55
C LYS A 157 -11.61 10.71 16.68
N PRO A 158 -11.15 11.30 15.57
CA PRO A 158 -9.95 12.10 15.57
C PRO A 158 -10.19 13.42 16.34
N ASN A 159 -9.32 13.71 17.32
CA ASN A 159 -9.25 15.01 17.95
C ASN A 159 -8.56 16.04 17.04
N LEU A 160 -8.49 17.30 17.45
CA LEU A 160 -7.90 18.38 16.65
C LEU A 160 -6.44 18.10 16.23
N VAL A 161 -5.64 17.53 17.15
CA VAL A 161 -4.23 17.19 16.87
C VAL A 161 -4.15 16.14 15.76
N THR A 162 -4.97 15.09 15.86
CA THR A 162 -5.04 14.03 14.83
C THR A 162 -5.50 14.58 13.48
N ARG A 163 -6.51 15.47 13.47
CA ARG A 163 -6.99 16.09 12.23
C ARG A 163 -5.91 16.97 11.57
N LYS A 164 -5.16 17.74 12.35
CA LYS A 164 -4.02 18.53 11.85
C LYS A 164 -2.95 17.64 11.23
N GLU A 165 -2.57 16.55 11.90
CA GLU A 165 -1.57 15.60 11.36
C GLU A 165 -2.07 14.92 10.08
N ALA A 166 -3.32 14.44 10.05
CA ALA A 166 -3.90 13.84 8.85
C ALA A 166 -3.92 14.83 7.67
N THR A 167 -4.29 16.09 7.92
CA THR A 167 -4.26 17.15 6.91
C THR A 167 -2.85 17.40 6.40
N ARG A 168 -1.86 17.49 7.30
CA ARG A 168 -0.45 17.68 6.91
C ARG A 168 0.02 16.54 6.01
N PHE A 169 -0.22 15.29 6.38
CA PHE A 169 0.14 14.13 5.56
C PHE A 169 -0.55 14.14 4.19
N ALA A 170 -1.84 14.49 4.15
CA ALA A 170 -2.58 14.60 2.90
C ALA A 170 -1.98 15.66 1.96
N VAL A 171 -1.63 16.82 2.50
CA VAL A 171 -1.00 17.92 1.74
C VAL A 171 0.41 17.52 1.29
N GLU A 172 1.24 16.96 2.17
CA GLU A 172 2.58 16.46 1.84
C GLU A 172 2.50 15.41 0.71
N THR A 173 1.56 14.47 0.81
CA THR A 173 1.35 13.44 -0.22
C THR A 173 0.99 14.06 -1.57
N LEU A 174 0.07 15.02 -1.61
CA LEU A 174 -0.31 15.70 -2.84
C LEU A 174 0.83 16.53 -3.43
N HIS A 175 1.66 17.16 -2.60
CA HIS A 175 2.87 17.84 -3.08
C HIS A 175 3.84 16.86 -3.74
N ILE A 176 4.09 15.70 -3.11
CA ILE A 176 4.92 14.62 -3.69
C ILE A 176 4.34 14.15 -5.01
N LEU A 177 3.01 14.06 -5.12
CA LEU A 177 2.32 13.67 -6.35
C LEU A 177 2.22 14.79 -7.41
N GLY A 178 2.77 15.98 -7.11
CA GLY A 178 2.92 17.09 -8.08
C GLY A 178 1.83 18.15 -8.03
N ASN A 179 0.94 18.10 -7.04
CA ASN A 179 -0.03 19.17 -6.81
C ASN A 179 0.57 20.23 -5.88
N SER A 180 0.96 21.36 -6.42
CA SER A 180 1.64 22.43 -5.67
C SER A 180 0.72 23.26 -4.75
N ARG A 181 -0.58 23.24 -5.00
CA ARG A 181 -1.58 24.00 -4.22
C ARG A 181 -2.84 23.17 -3.97
N PRO A 182 -2.76 22.12 -3.12
CA PRO A 182 -3.93 21.30 -2.82
C PRO A 182 -4.97 22.13 -2.04
N LYS A 183 -6.24 21.98 -2.42
CA LYS A 183 -7.36 22.53 -1.66
C LYS A 183 -7.82 21.53 -0.64
N VAL A 184 -8.10 21.97 0.58
CA VAL A 184 -8.55 21.12 1.69
C VAL A 184 -9.96 21.49 2.09
N ALA A 185 -10.82 20.49 2.22
CA ALA A 185 -12.14 20.61 2.82
C ALA A 185 -12.23 19.66 4.03
N PHE A 186 -12.79 20.16 5.12
CA PHE A 186 -13.11 19.34 6.28
C PHE A 186 -14.59 18.97 6.23
N LEU A 187 -14.85 17.67 6.31
CA LEU A 187 -16.22 17.19 6.43
C LEU A 187 -16.61 17.09 7.91
N SER A 188 -17.80 17.54 8.22
CA SER A 188 -18.44 17.34 9.53
C SER A 188 -19.53 16.27 9.40
N ALA A 189 -19.70 15.45 10.44
CA ALA A 189 -20.79 14.49 10.52
C ALA A 189 -22.10 15.13 11.03
N THR A 190 -22.05 16.38 11.44
CA THR A 190 -23.22 17.15 11.94
C THR A 190 -23.38 18.40 11.12
N GLU A 191 -24.62 18.69 10.76
CA GLU A 191 -25.04 19.99 10.27
C GLU A 191 -25.07 21.03 11.37
#